data_410dd0c1c8c0179aa452bdb662233333
#
_entry.id   410dd0c1c8c0179aa452bdb662233333
#
_cell.length_a   1.000
_cell.length_b   1.000
_cell.length_c   1.000
_cell.angle_alpha   90.00
_cell.angle_beta   90.00
_cell.angle_gamma   90.00
#
_symmetry.space_group_name_H-M   'P 1'
#
loop_
_entity.id
_entity.type
_entity.pdbx_description
1 polymer ?
#
loop_
_entity_poly.entity_id
_entity_poly.type
_entity_poly.pdbx_seq_one_letter_code
_entity_poly.pdbx_strand_id
1 'polypeptide(L)'
;MQIALPYLLFLGDAPDQLAAKTAFGIALWRPENCVGQLSLPGCKADAGMTEMTLEEAVAAGAKTLVLGVANRGGKFAPEWQEVMLKALDMGLDIASG
;
A
#
# COMPACT_ATOMS: atom_id res chain seq x y z
N MET A 1 0.69 -19.43 -1.46
CA MET A 1 -0.43 -18.51 -1.72
C MET A 1 -0.02 -17.46 -2.73
N GLN A 2 -0.84 -17.23 -3.71
CA GLN A 2 -0.57 -16.21 -4.71
C GLN A 2 -1.39 -14.95 -4.42
N ILE A 3 -0.72 -13.80 -4.53
CA ILE A 3 -1.36 -12.50 -4.38
C ILE A 3 -1.57 -11.94 -5.79
N ALA A 4 -2.79 -11.47 -6.07
CA ALA A 4 -3.13 -10.97 -7.40
C ALA A 4 -2.29 -9.76 -7.79
N LEU A 5 -1.70 -9.80 -8.97
CA LEU A 5 -0.87 -8.73 -9.51
C LEU A 5 -1.70 -7.80 -10.39
N PRO A 6 -1.32 -6.55 -10.55
CA PRO A 6 -0.25 -5.83 -9.84
C PRO A 6 -0.71 -5.23 -8.51
N TYR A 7 0.25 -4.72 -7.74
CA TYR A 7 0.01 -4.21 -6.39
C TYR A 7 -0.01 -2.68 -6.35
N LEU A 8 -0.81 -2.13 -5.43
CA LEU A 8 -0.64 -0.78 -4.93
C LEU A 8 -0.05 -0.91 -3.53
N LEU A 9 1.11 -0.30 -3.29
CA LEU A 9 1.78 -0.36 -2.00
C LEU A 9 1.22 0.72 -1.07
N PHE A 10 0.68 0.31 0.07
CA PHE A 10 0.13 1.25 1.05
C PHE A 10 1.17 1.57 2.11
N LEU A 11 1.57 2.84 2.18
CA LEU A 11 2.56 3.32 3.15
C LEU A 11 1.91 3.95 4.37
N GLY A 12 0.62 4.27 4.28
CA GLY A 12 -0.10 4.89 5.39
C GLY A 12 0.56 6.20 5.80
N ASP A 13 0.65 6.41 7.11
CA ASP A 13 1.31 7.56 7.71
C ASP A 13 2.60 7.15 8.40
N ALA A 14 3.37 6.26 7.77
CA ALA A 14 4.59 5.71 8.33
C ALA A 14 5.50 6.82 8.88
N PRO A 15 5.96 6.69 10.15
CA PRO A 15 6.76 7.76 10.77
C PRO A 15 8.19 7.84 10.22
N ASP A 16 8.66 6.76 9.61
CA ASP A 16 10.00 6.73 9.02
C ASP A 16 10.06 5.62 7.96
N GLN A 17 11.18 5.55 7.28
CA GLN A 17 11.40 4.58 6.19
C GLN A 17 11.38 3.14 6.71
N LEU A 18 11.85 2.92 7.93
CA LEU A 18 11.90 1.58 8.51
C LEU A 18 10.49 1.01 8.74
N ALA A 19 9.54 1.87 9.11
CA ALA A 19 8.16 1.44 9.33
C ALA A 19 7.52 0.93 8.02
N ALA A 20 8.01 1.37 6.87
CA ALA A 20 7.50 0.95 5.57
C ALA A 20 8.45 -0.05 4.88
N LYS A 21 9.20 -0.80 5.66
CA LYS A 21 10.22 -1.72 5.16
C LYS A 21 9.67 -2.74 4.16
N THR A 22 8.48 -3.27 4.43
CA THR A 22 7.87 -4.28 3.55
C THR A 22 7.56 -3.68 2.18
N ALA A 23 6.97 -2.48 2.14
CA ALA A 23 6.69 -1.81 0.87
C ALA A 23 7.97 -1.51 0.12
N PHE A 24 8.98 -1.00 0.82
CA PHE A 24 10.27 -0.69 0.23
C PHE A 24 10.91 -1.94 -0.38
N GLY A 25 10.86 -3.06 0.34
CA GLY A 25 11.41 -4.33 -0.13
C GLY A 25 10.73 -4.82 -1.40
N ILE A 26 9.40 -4.76 -1.44
CA ILE A 26 8.64 -5.17 -2.63
C ILE A 26 8.98 -4.29 -3.81
N ALA A 27 9.05 -2.96 -3.61
CA ALA A 27 9.36 -2.03 -4.68
C ALA A 27 10.78 -2.25 -5.22
N LEU A 28 11.72 -2.63 -4.35
CA LEU A 28 13.09 -2.89 -4.74
C LEU A 28 13.24 -4.19 -5.51
N TRP A 29 12.58 -5.26 -5.03
CA TRP A 29 12.77 -6.61 -5.59
C TRP A 29 11.82 -6.92 -6.74
N ARG A 30 10.61 -6.34 -6.74
CA ARG A 30 9.59 -6.63 -7.75
C ARG A 30 8.88 -5.35 -8.21
N PRO A 31 9.63 -4.34 -8.67
CA PRO A 31 8.98 -3.09 -9.08
C PRO A 31 7.98 -3.28 -10.22
N GLU A 32 8.21 -4.29 -11.08
CA GLU A 32 7.31 -4.59 -12.20
C GLU A 32 5.95 -5.11 -11.74
N ASN A 33 5.85 -5.54 -10.49
CA ASN A 33 4.59 -6.03 -9.93
C ASN A 33 3.78 -4.93 -9.25
N CYS A 34 4.29 -3.71 -9.22
CA CYS A 34 3.66 -2.58 -8.52
C CYS A 34 3.21 -1.51 -9.51
N VAL A 35 2.00 -0.98 -9.31
CA VAL A 35 1.55 0.18 -10.12
C VAL A 35 1.99 1.48 -9.48
N GLY A 36 2.15 1.52 -8.16
CA GLY A 36 2.54 2.73 -7.45
C GLY A 36 2.42 2.55 -5.94
N GLN A 37 2.38 3.66 -5.25
CA GLN A 37 2.26 3.69 -3.79
C GLN A 37 1.17 4.67 -3.38
N LEU A 38 0.63 4.47 -2.19
CA LEU A 38 -0.36 5.37 -1.60
C LEU A 38 0.08 5.74 -0.20
N SER A 39 0.31 7.04 0.02
CA SER A 39 0.70 7.59 1.32
C SER A 39 -0.42 8.47 1.86
N LEU A 40 -0.57 8.50 3.18
CA LEU A 40 -1.48 9.40 3.84
C LEU A 40 -0.72 10.67 4.26
N PRO A 41 -1.44 11.77 4.57
CA PRO A 41 -0.77 12.99 5.05
C PRO A 41 0.10 12.69 6.26
N GLY A 42 1.29 13.26 6.30
CA GLY A 42 2.23 13.04 7.38
C GLY A 42 3.16 11.85 7.20
N CYS A 43 3.02 11.10 6.11
CA CYS A 43 3.88 9.97 5.84
C CYS A 43 5.33 10.43 5.62
N LYS A 44 6.26 9.77 6.30
CA LYS A 44 7.70 10.06 6.19
C LYS A 44 8.44 9.01 5.38
N ALA A 45 7.73 8.02 4.83
CA ALA A 45 8.33 6.95 4.06
C ALA A 45 8.02 7.10 2.58
N ASP A 46 8.88 6.53 1.75
CA ASP A 46 8.72 6.58 0.29
C ASP A 46 9.32 5.30 -0.28
N ALA A 47 8.52 4.56 -1.04
CA ALA A 47 8.98 3.33 -1.69
C ALA A 47 9.63 3.59 -3.04
N GLY A 48 9.69 4.85 -3.48
CA GLY A 48 10.27 5.19 -4.77
C GLY A 48 9.34 4.96 -5.95
N MET A 49 8.05 4.72 -5.68
CA MET A 49 7.05 4.48 -6.71
C MET A 49 6.23 5.75 -6.95
N THR A 50 5.43 5.74 -8.01
CA THR A 50 4.53 6.85 -8.29
C THR A 50 3.42 6.92 -7.25
N GLU A 51 3.21 8.08 -6.66
CA GLU A 51 2.13 8.30 -5.72
C GLU A 51 0.79 8.25 -6.45
N MET A 52 -0.16 7.45 -5.95
CA MET A 52 -1.45 7.24 -6.59
C MET A 52 -2.58 7.25 -5.58
N THR A 53 -3.77 7.65 -6.05
CA THR A 53 -5.01 7.40 -5.30
C THR A 53 -5.48 5.98 -5.61
N LEU A 54 -6.47 5.51 -4.85
CA LEU A 54 -7.09 4.20 -5.12
C LEU A 54 -7.70 4.18 -6.51
N GLU A 55 -8.37 5.25 -6.90
CA GLU A 55 -9.00 5.36 -8.21
C GLU A 55 -7.97 5.27 -9.34
N GLU A 56 -6.85 5.95 -9.18
CA GLU A 56 -5.76 5.89 -10.16
C GLU A 56 -5.16 4.50 -10.26
N ALA A 57 -4.99 3.85 -9.12
CA ALA A 57 -4.43 2.49 -9.07
C ALA A 57 -5.35 1.49 -9.76
N VAL A 58 -6.65 1.57 -9.50
CA VAL A 58 -7.62 0.68 -10.15
C VAL A 58 -7.62 0.91 -11.67
N ALA A 59 -7.54 2.17 -12.10
CA ALA A 59 -7.46 2.51 -13.51
C ALA A 59 -6.18 1.97 -14.14
N ALA A 60 -5.10 1.85 -13.36
CA ALA A 60 -3.85 1.26 -13.83
C ALA A 60 -3.86 -0.27 -13.78
N GLY A 61 -4.94 -0.88 -13.32
CA GLY A 61 -5.10 -2.33 -13.31
C GLY A 61 -4.72 -3.01 -11.99
N ALA A 62 -4.52 -2.26 -10.91
CA ALA A 62 -4.16 -2.84 -9.62
C ALA A 62 -5.21 -3.85 -9.16
N LYS A 63 -4.76 -4.95 -8.55
CA LYS A 63 -5.63 -6.01 -8.04
C LYS A 63 -5.55 -6.14 -6.53
N THR A 64 -4.45 -5.74 -5.92
CA THR A 64 -4.22 -5.92 -4.49
C THR A 64 -3.62 -4.66 -3.87
N LEU A 65 -4.17 -4.25 -2.74
CA LEU A 65 -3.56 -3.24 -1.88
C LEU A 65 -2.67 -3.97 -0.88
N VAL A 66 -1.37 -3.76 -0.95
CA VAL A 66 -0.42 -4.41 -0.03
C VAL A 66 -0.10 -3.44 1.10
N LEU A 67 -0.40 -3.86 2.32
CA LEU A 67 -0.08 -3.06 3.51
C LEU A 67 1.41 -3.22 3.79
N GLY A 68 2.17 -2.28 3.28
CA GLY A 68 3.63 -2.34 3.36
C GLY A 68 4.21 -1.59 4.54
N VAL A 69 3.40 -1.28 5.54
CA VAL A 69 3.80 -0.52 6.71
C VAL A 69 3.48 -1.30 7.97
N ALA A 70 4.36 -1.20 8.97
CA ALA A 70 4.15 -1.88 10.25
C ALA A 70 3.04 -1.19 11.03
N ASN A 71 2.14 -2.00 11.59
CA ASN A 71 1.06 -1.51 12.43
C ASN A 71 1.42 -1.70 13.91
N ARG A 72 1.72 -0.60 14.58
CA ARG A 72 2.07 -0.66 15.99
C ARG A 72 0.83 -0.86 16.84
N GLY A 73 0.95 -1.75 17.83
CA GLY A 73 -0.13 -1.99 18.78
C GLY A 73 -1.26 -2.87 18.26
N GLY A 74 -1.15 -3.41 17.07
CA GLY A 74 -2.12 -4.34 16.52
C GLY A 74 -3.46 -3.73 16.12
N LYS A 75 -3.52 -2.40 16.02
CA LYS A 75 -4.73 -1.70 15.61
C LYS A 75 -4.42 -0.78 14.44
N PHE A 76 -5.34 -0.75 13.47
CA PHE A 76 -5.23 0.19 12.36
C PHE A 76 -5.86 1.52 12.75
N ALA A 77 -5.20 2.62 12.37
CA ALA A 77 -5.77 3.95 12.54
C ALA A 77 -7.05 4.08 11.71
N PRO A 78 -8.01 4.93 12.13
CA PRO A 78 -9.25 5.12 11.37
C PRO A 78 -9.01 5.46 9.90
N GLU A 79 -7.99 6.26 9.60
CA GLU A 79 -7.65 6.64 8.22
C GLU A 79 -7.25 5.42 7.40
N TRP A 80 -6.52 4.49 8.01
CA TRP A 80 -6.14 3.24 7.35
C TRP A 80 -7.37 2.38 7.06
N GLN A 81 -8.28 2.31 8.04
CA GLN A 81 -9.50 1.53 7.89
C GLN A 81 -10.35 2.06 6.73
N GLU A 82 -10.46 3.38 6.60
CA GLU A 82 -11.19 3.99 5.50
C GLU A 82 -10.60 3.60 4.15
N VAL A 83 -9.28 3.65 4.03
CA VAL A 83 -8.60 3.27 2.78
C VAL A 83 -8.84 1.80 2.48
N MET A 84 -8.72 0.93 3.49
CA MET A 84 -8.90 -0.50 3.30
C MET A 84 -10.34 -0.84 2.87
N LEU A 85 -11.33 -0.22 3.52
CA LEU A 85 -12.73 -0.46 3.18
C LEU A 85 -13.03 0.05 1.77
N LYS A 86 -12.51 1.20 1.41
CA LYS A 86 -12.68 1.74 0.07
C LYS A 86 -12.03 0.85 -0.97
N ALA A 87 -10.83 0.32 -0.67
CA ALA A 87 -10.15 -0.58 -1.58
C ALA A 87 -10.97 -1.85 -1.83
N LEU A 88 -11.52 -2.44 -0.77
CA LEU A 88 -12.39 -3.62 -0.90
C LEU A 88 -13.63 -3.30 -1.72
N ASP A 89 -14.23 -2.14 -1.49
CA ASP A 89 -15.42 -1.71 -2.22
C ASP A 89 -15.13 -1.52 -3.71
N MET A 90 -13.90 -1.15 -4.05
CA MET A 90 -13.47 -0.98 -5.44
C MET A 90 -12.99 -2.27 -6.09
N GLY A 91 -13.07 -3.39 -5.37
CA GLY A 91 -12.72 -4.69 -5.92
C GLY A 91 -11.27 -5.11 -5.71
N LEU A 92 -10.50 -4.39 -4.90
CA LEU A 92 -9.13 -4.78 -4.60
C LEU A 92 -9.11 -5.80 -3.47
N ASP A 93 -8.14 -6.72 -3.53
CA ASP A 93 -7.81 -7.56 -2.40
C ASP A 93 -6.89 -6.79 -1.46
N ILE A 94 -6.77 -7.24 -0.22
CA ILE A 94 -5.85 -6.64 0.75
C ILE A 94 -4.91 -7.72 1.25
N ALA A 95 -3.62 -7.43 1.20
CA ALA A 95 -2.59 -8.32 1.69
C ALA A 95 -1.73 -7.58 2.70
N SER A 96 -1.29 -8.29 3.73
CA SER A 96 -0.45 -7.75 4.79
C SER A 96 0.87 -8.49 4.77
N GLY A 97 1.94 -7.72 4.85
CA GLY A 97 3.29 -8.28 4.89
C GLY A 97 3.68 -8.86 6.25
#